data_ee708bcfa572710409deca51730a0c70
#
_entry.id   ee708bcfa572710409deca51730a0c70
#
_cell.length_a   1.000
_cell.length_b   1.000
_cell.length_c   1.000
_cell.angle_alpha   90.00
_cell.angle_beta   90.00
_cell.angle_gamma   90.00
#
_symmetry.space_group_name_H-M   'P 1'
#
loop_
_entity.id
_entity.type
_entity.pdbx_description
1 polymer ?
#
loop_
_entity_poly.entity_id
_entity_poly.type
_entity_poly.pdbx_seq_one_letter_code
_entity_poly.pdbx_strand_id
1 'polypeptide(L)'
;MIYSVDFKKLTEKINPLSFVKYLKDTGWMQFPTKKTYVKIFQISKSDSDFFQVTIPMNRDLLDYQDAMYQAIETVAFVEGQSTEQLLLFLLNPNTDILKIRLDRKNIEAGSILFDDAIRVYENAKKLIAATAQDVLHPKKYHQGRIDDAVSQFINNCKFGQTEIGSYVVSVVCPFAELDDAEGYKQLSIFSEEEQCADSLTRKVTNRIMSNVSFIKNTIDEGNYSCLSESDNISANFYEALAGLNLKEDDTNLEFIAQWSPTVKKNRASCDRIMLSNNYYEPISVATSQLRKCISTKTKIFGRIKKSRIFT
;
A
#
# COMPACT_ATOMS: atom_id res chain seq x y z
N MET A 1 20.67 4.41 26.15
CA MET A 1 19.81 3.36 26.75
C MET A 1 18.79 3.01 25.67
N ILE A 2 19.02 1.92 24.93
CA ILE A 2 18.08 1.45 23.91
C ILE A 2 16.96 0.77 24.68
N TYR A 3 15.76 1.35 24.71
CA TYR A 3 14.58 0.68 25.25
C TYR A 3 14.30 -0.51 24.31
N SER A 4 14.63 -1.72 24.75
CA SER A 4 14.15 -2.91 24.05
C SER A 4 12.63 -2.94 24.21
N VAL A 5 11.91 -2.68 23.13
CA VAL A 5 10.47 -2.86 23.12
C VAL A 5 10.19 -4.33 23.34
N ASP A 6 9.49 -4.65 24.42
CA ASP A 6 9.06 -6.02 24.69
C ASP A 6 7.90 -6.36 23.76
N PHE A 7 8.25 -6.83 22.55
CA PHE A 7 7.30 -7.22 21.51
C PHE A 7 6.28 -8.25 22.00
N LYS A 8 6.67 -9.08 22.94
CA LYS A 8 5.80 -10.11 23.53
C LYS A 8 4.63 -9.48 24.29
N LYS A 9 4.88 -8.42 25.06
CA LYS A 9 3.80 -7.67 25.75
C LYS A 9 2.83 -6.98 24.79
N LEU A 10 3.28 -6.62 23.59
CA LEU A 10 2.40 -5.99 22.61
C LEU A 10 1.33 -6.95 22.09
N THR A 11 1.56 -8.28 22.17
CA THR A 11 0.58 -9.28 21.71
C THR A 11 -0.74 -9.22 22.48
N GLU A 12 -0.75 -8.72 23.73
CA GLU A 12 -1.99 -8.50 24.49
C GLU A 12 -2.98 -7.56 23.80
N LYS A 13 -2.46 -6.60 23.02
CA LYS A 13 -3.26 -5.60 22.31
C LYS A 13 -3.84 -6.13 20.98
N ILE A 14 -3.34 -7.25 20.48
CA ILE A 14 -3.82 -7.82 19.22
C ILE A 14 -5.23 -8.36 19.39
N ASN A 15 -6.11 -8.02 18.44
CA ASN A 15 -7.42 -8.64 18.36
C ASN A 15 -7.30 -10.04 17.70
N PRO A 16 -7.60 -11.15 18.42
CA PRO A 16 -7.50 -12.49 17.84
C PRO A 16 -8.35 -12.68 16.59
N LEU A 17 -9.50 -12.01 16.49
CA LEU A 17 -10.38 -12.08 15.31
C LEU A 17 -9.73 -11.44 14.09
N SER A 18 -9.01 -10.33 14.26
CA SER A 18 -8.25 -9.71 13.17
C SER A 18 -7.15 -10.63 12.65
N PHE A 19 -6.45 -11.33 13.55
CA PHE A 19 -5.44 -12.31 13.15
C PHE A 19 -6.07 -13.52 12.42
N VAL A 20 -7.19 -14.02 12.91
CA VAL A 20 -7.94 -15.09 12.22
C VAL A 20 -8.37 -14.67 10.81
N LYS A 21 -8.82 -13.40 10.64
CA LYS A 21 -9.18 -12.88 9.32
C LYS A 21 -7.97 -12.76 8.41
N TYR A 22 -6.86 -12.22 8.92
CA TYR A 22 -5.59 -12.16 8.22
C TYR A 22 -5.18 -13.53 7.67
N LEU A 23 -5.20 -14.57 8.51
CA LEU A 23 -4.83 -15.92 8.11
C LEU A 23 -5.71 -16.46 6.97
N LYS A 24 -7.03 -16.22 7.05
CA LYS A 24 -7.95 -16.62 5.98
C LYS A 24 -7.66 -15.89 4.67
N ASP A 25 -7.36 -14.59 4.73
CA ASP A 25 -7.09 -13.76 3.57
C ASP A 25 -5.73 -14.09 2.92
N THR A 26 -4.77 -14.61 3.71
CA THR A 26 -3.44 -15.05 3.24
C THR A 26 -3.37 -16.54 2.88
N GLY A 27 -4.53 -17.22 2.86
CA GLY A 27 -4.65 -18.58 2.32
C GLY A 27 -4.48 -19.70 3.35
N TRP A 28 -4.39 -19.36 4.64
CA TRP A 28 -4.41 -20.38 5.69
C TRP A 28 -5.80 -20.98 5.85
N MET A 29 -5.88 -22.30 5.88
CA MET A 29 -7.13 -23.04 6.04
C MET A 29 -7.42 -23.31 7.52
N GLN A 30 -8.63 -22.96 7.97
CA GLN A 30 -9.06 -23.23 9.34
C GLN A 30 -9.43 -24.69 9.50
N PHE A 31 -8.83 -25.33 10.51
CA PHE A 31 -9.16 -26.72 10.90
C PHE A 31 -10.18 -26.74 12.04
N PRO A 32 -11.12 -27.69 12.02
CA PRO A 32 -12.10 -27.82 13.09
C PRO A 32 -11.43 -28.23 14.41
N THR A 33 -11.85 -27.59 15.49
CA THR A 33 -11.42 -27.96 16.87
C THR A 33 -12.64 -27.95 17.78
N LYS A 34 -12.64 -28.86 18.78
CA LYS A 34 -13.69 -28.88 19.83
C LYS A 34 -13.47 -27.80 20.89
N LYS A 35 -12.26 -27.22 20.93
CA LYS A 35 -11.89 -26.19 21.89
C LYS A 35 -12.33 -24.83 21.41
N THR A 36 -13.19 -24.13 22.14
CA THR A 36 -13.71 -22.81 21.79
C THR A 36 -12.72 -21.66 22.02
N TYR A 37 -11.77 -21.88 22.91
CA TYR A 37 -10.74 -20.88 23.30
C TYR A 37 -9.51 -20.85 22.38
N VAL A 38 -9.46 -21.70 21.34
CA VAL A 38 -8.41 -21.66 20.32
C VAL A 38 -8.99 -21.90 18.93
N LYS A 39 -8.29 -21.39 17.90
CA LYS A 39 -8.52 -21.76 16.48
C LYS A 39 -7.23 -22.29 15.89
N ILE A 40 -7.33 -23.32 15.06
CA ILE A 40 -6.19 -23.97 14.42
C ILE A 40 -6.23 -23.63 12.94
N PHE A 41 -5.08 -23.22 12.41
CA PHE A 41 -4.91 -22.94 10.98
C PHE A 41 -3.74 -23.72 10.43
N GLN A 42 -3.82 -24.08 9.16
CA GLN A 42 -2.81 -24.87 8.46
C GLN A 42 -2.59 -24.31 7.07
N ILE A 43 -1.35 -24.37 6.59
CA ILE A 43 -0.97 -24.05 5.22
C ILE A 43 0.06 -25.08 4.74
N SER A 44 -0.03 -25.49 3.47
CA SER A 44 0.97 -26.29 2.78
C SER A 44 1.63 -25.43 1.72
N LYS A 45 2.96 -25.36 1.70
CA LYS A 45 3.74 -24.66 0.64
C LYS A 45 4.25 -25.62 -0.43
N SER A 46 4.38 -26.90 -0.08
CA SER A 46 4.74 -27.99 -1.00
C SER A 46 4.17 -29.30 -0.44
N ASP A 47 4.29 -30.38 -1.17
CA ASP A 47 3.80 -31.71 -0.73
C ASP A 47 4.46 -32.19 0.59
N SER A 48 5.63 -31.64 0.95
CA SER A 48 6.39 -31.99 2.16
C SER A 48 6.35 -30.92 3.25
N ASP A 49 5.98 -29.67 2.95
CA ASP A 49 6.07 -28.56 3.88
C ASP A 49 4.70 -28.16 4.40
N PHE A 50 4.41 -28.64 5.60
CA PHE A 50 3.16 -28.40 6.27
C PHE A 50 3.39 -27.59 7.55
N PHE A 51 2.67 -26.47 7.66
CA PHE A 51 2.74 -25.61 8.84
C PHE A 51 1.40 -25.50 9.52
N GLN A 52 1.41 -25.51 10.85
CA GLN A 52 0.22 -25.35 11.68
C GLN A 52 0.46 -24.28 12.73
N VAL A 53 -0.56 -23.44 12.93
CA VAL A 53 -0.58 -22.44 14.00
C VAL A 53 -1.85 -22.57 14.83
N THR A 54 -1.73 -22.27 16.11
CA THR A 54 -2.86 -22.25 17.05
C THR A 54 -3.02 -20.83 17.57
N ILE A 55 -4.16 -20.24 17.32
CA ILE A 55 -4.49 -18.87 17.72
C ILE A 55 -5.30 -18.91 19.02
N PRO A 56 -4.80 -18.36 20.14
CA PRO A 56 -5.57 -18.24 21.36
C PRO A 56 -6.66 -17.18 21.19
N MET A 57 -7.91 -17.55 21.49
CA MET A 57 -9.08 -16.67 21.34
C MET A 57 -9.50 -16.01 22.65
N ASN A 58 -9.03 -16.53 23.80
CA ASN A 58 -9.29 -15.96 25.11
C ASN A 58 -8.02 -15.29 25.67
N ARG A 59 -8.08 -13.99 25.93
CA ARG A 59 -6.97 -13.18 26.47
C ARG A 59 -6.64 -13.48 27.94
N ASP A 60 -7.56 -14.08 28.67
CA ASP A 60 -7.39 -14.41 30.11
C ASP A 60 -6.56 -15.68 30.33
N LEU A 61 -6.14 -16.36 29.25
CA LEU A 61 -5.23 -17.52 29.37
C LEU A 61 -3.87 -17.06 29.87
N LEU A 62 -3.29 -17.80 30.82
CA LEU A 62 -1.99 -17.47 31.42
C LEU A 62 -0.84 -17.48 30.40
N ASP A 63 -0.95 -18.28 29.37
CA ASP A 63 0.01 -18.44 28.27
C ASP A 63 -0.37 -17.66 27.00
N TYR A 64 -1.37 -16.75 27.08
CA TYR A 64 -1.89 -16.04 25.92
C TYR A 64 -0.80 -15.30 25.11
N GLN A 65 0.07 -14.54 25.82
CA GLN A 65 1.12 -13.76 25.18
C GLN A 65 2.11 -14.66 24.45
N ASP A 66 2.52 -15.76 25.11
CA ASP A 66 3.48 -16.72 24.56
C ASP A 66 2.91 -17.44 23.34
N ALA A 67 1.69 -17.95 23.45
CA ALA A 67 1.02 -18.64 22.36
C ALA A 67 0.74 -17.71 21.16
N MET A 68 0.32 -16.46 21.42
CA MET A 68 0.09 -15.46 20.37
C MET A 68 1.40 -15.09 19.67
N TYR A 69 2.46 -14.85 20.43
CA TYR A 69 3.77 -14.50 19.88
C TYR A 69 4.34 -15.64 19.02
N GLN A 70 4.29 -16.89 19.50
CA GLN A 70 4.71 -18.07 18.72
C GLN A 70 3.92 -18.24 17.42
N ALA A 71 2.60 -17.97 17.47
CA ALA A 71 1.78 -18.02 16.27
C ALA A 71 2.22 -16.97 15.25
N ILE A 72 2.53 -15.74 15.71
CA ILE A 72 3.03 -14.65 14.84
C ILE A 72 4.40 -15.01 14.26
N GLU A 73 5.33 -15.56 15.07
CA GLU A 73 6.64 -16.02 14.59
C GLU A 73 6.51 -17.06 13.49
N THR A 74 5.67 -18.07 13.71
CA THR A 74 5.44 -19.12 12.73
C THR A 74 4.87 -18.58 11.43
N VAL A 75 3.85 -17.72 11.50
CA VAL A 75 3.25 -17.12 10.30
C VAL A 75 4.25 -16.23 9.59
N ALA A 76 4.97 -15.38 10.30
CA ALA A 76 5.99 -14.50 9.73
C ALA A 76 7.08 -15.30 9.00
N PHE A 77 7.57 -16.37 9.60
CA PHE A 77 8.54 -17.29 8.99
C PHE A 77 8.00 -17.89 7.68
N VAL A 78 6.77 -18.42 7.72
CA VAL A 78 6.12 -19.05 6.56
C VAL A 78 5.89 -18.07 5.43
N GLU A 79 5.58 -16.81 5.75
CA GLU A 79 5.31 -15.75 4.76
C GLU A 79 6.56 -14.97 4.35
N GLY A 80 7.73 -15.27 4.95
CA GLY A 80 9.00 -14.63 4.60
C GLY A 80 9.08 -13.16 5.01
N GLN A 81 8.42 -12.79 6.12
CA GLN A 81 8.47 -11.45 6.70
C GLN A 81 9.02 -11.49 8.14
N SER A 82 9.38 -10.34 8.71
CA SER A 82 9.83 -10.33 10.10
C SER A 82 8.66 -10.42 11.07
N THR A 83 8.91 -11.03 12.24
CA THR A 83 7.92 -11.16 13.32
C THR A 83 7.42 -9.80 13.77
N GLU A 84 8.31 -8.83 13.89
CA GLU A 84 7.98 -7.45 14.30
C GLU A 84 7.06 -6.76 13.30
N GLN A 85 7.29 -6.97 12.00
CA GLN A 85 6.45 -6.39 10.95
C GLN A 85 5.03 -6.93 11.00
N LEU A 86 4.89 -8.26 11.10
CA LEU A 86 3.57 -8.89 11.21
C LEU A 86 2.86 -8.45 12.49
N LEU A 87 3.59 -8.38 13.61
CA LEU A 87 3.06 -7.92 14.89
C LEU A 87 2.56 -6.47 14.79
N LEU A 88 3.36 -5.55 14.25
CA LEU A 88 2.97 -4.15 14.07
C LEU A 88 1.77 -4.00 13.14
N PHE A 89 1.69 -4.82 12.10
CA PHE A 89 0.54 -4.87 11.21
C PHE A 89 -0.73 -5.33 11.94
N LEU A 90 -0.64 -6.41 12.73
CA LEU A 90 -1.78 -6.94 13.51
C LEU A 90 -2.22 -6.01 14.65
N LEU A 91 -1.32 -5.13 15.13
CA LEU A 91 -1.66 -4.08 16.09
C LEU A 91 -2.43 -2.92 15.44
N ASN A 92 -2.29 -2.74 14.13
CA ASN A 92 -2.95 -1.69 13.36
C ASN A 92 -3.81 -2.28 12.25
N PRO A 93 -4.83 -3.10 12.57
CA PRO A 93 -5.58 -3.86 11.58
C PRO A 93 -6.40 -2.98 10.63
N ASN A 94 -6.66 -1.73 11.03
CA ASN A 94 -7.42 -0.76 10.24
C ASN A 94 -6.52 0.10 9.34
N THR A 95 -5.48 -0.50 8.75
CA THR A 95 -4.56 0.21 7.85
C THR A 95 -4.23 -0.62 6.64
N ASP A 96 -4.18 0.00 5.46
CA ASP A 96 -3.46 -0.54 4.33
C ASP A 96 -2.01 -0.06 4.40
N ILE A 97 -1.05 -0.92 4.08
CA ILE A 97 0.37 -0.56 4.03
C ILE A 97 0.86 -0.76 2.60
N LEU A 98 1.35 0.32 2.00
CA LEU A 98 2.04 0.29 0.72
C LEU A 98 3.55 0.33 0.98
N LYS A 99 4.26 -0.71 0.55
CA LYS A 99 5.71 -0.78 0.64
C LYS A 99 6.32 -0.54 -0.75
N ILE A 100 7.31 0.33 -0.81
CA ILE A 100 8.11 0.60 -2.00
C ILE A 100 9.52 0.16 -1.67
N ARG A 101 9.93 -0.98 -2.21
CA ARG A 101 11.26 -1.54 -2.02
C ARG A 101 12.14 -1.12 -3.17
N LEU A 102 13.31 -0.57 -2.84
CA LEU A 102 14.38 -0.27 -3.78
C LEU A 102 15.37 -1.45 -3.77
N ASP A 103 15.45 -2.15 -4.87
CA ASP A 103 16.45 -3.21 -5.11
C ASP A 103 17.57 -2.64 -6.00
N ARG A 104 18.73 -2.46 -5.41
CA ARG A 104 19.90 -1.86 -6.03
C ARG A 104 21.15 -2.60 -5.62
N LYS A 105 22.06 -2.86 -6.56
CA LYS A 105 23.30 -3.60 -6.31
C LYS A 105 24.22 -2.98 -5.25
N ASN A 106 24.11 -1.66 -5.02
CA ASN A 106 24.96 -0.90 -4.10
C ASN A 106 24.24 -0.52 -2.78
N ILE A 107 23.03 -0.98 -2.53
CA ILE A 107 22.38 -0.82 -1.22
C ILE A 107 22.95 -1.89 -0.29
N GLU A 108 24.07 -1.57 0.36
CA GLU A 108 24.62 -2.42 1.40
C GLU A 108 23.77 -2.35 2.66
N ALA A 109 23.23 -3.50 3.06
CA ALA A 109 22.60 -3.70 4.37
C ALA A 109 21.53 -2.64 4.77
N GLY A 110 20.69 -2.19 3.81
CA GLY A 110 19.58 -1.27 4.12
C GLY A 110 19.98 0.21 4.26
N SER A 111 21.18 0.59 3.85
CA SER A 111 21.61 2.00 3.80
C SER A 111 21.35 2.63 2.42
N ILE A 112 21.05 3.91 2.38
CA ILE A 112 20.83 4.69 1.16
C ILE A 112 21.48 6.07 1.33
N LEU A 113 21.92 6.69 0.22
CA LEU A 113 22.41 8.05 0.25
C LEU A 113 21.34 9.02 0.75
N PHE A 114 21.75 10.06 1.48
CA PHE A 114 20.83 11.00 2.12
C PHE A 114 19.91 11.69 1.11
N ASP A 115 20.44 12.18 0.00
CA ASP A 115 19.66 12.85 -1.05
C ASP A 115 18.70 11.88 -1.76
N ASP A 116 19.12 10.63 -1.96
CA ASP A 116 18.28 9.58 -2.53
C ASP A 116 17.10 9.25 -1.59
N ALA A 117 17.35 9.14 -0.27
CA ALA A 117 16.32 8.94 0.72
C ALA A 117 15.25 10.05 0.66
N ILE A 118 15.68 11.32 0.73
CA ILE A 118 14.78 12.47 0.65
C ILE A 118 13.93 12.39 -0.62
N ARG A 119 14.57 12.12 -1.76
CA ARG A 119 13.90 12.00 -3.05
C ARG A 119 12.86 10.89 -3.07
N VAL A 120 13.17 9.72 -2.52
CA VAL A 120 12.23 8.59 -2.47
C VAL A 120 11.03 8.91 -1.58
N TYR A 121 11.24 9.48 -0.39
CA TYR A 121 10.14 9.87 0.50
C TYR A 121 9.24 10.94 -0.10
N GLU A 122 9.84 11.95 -0.74
CA GLU A 122 9.06 13.00 -1.42
C GLU A 122 8.22 12.44 -2.57
N ASN A 123 8.79 11.57 -3.40
CA ASN A 123 8.08 11.02 -4.53
C ASN A 123 7.05 9.95 -4.11
N ALA A 124 7.30 9.19 -3.05
CA ALA A 124 6.28 8.34 -2.44
C ALA A 124 5.07 9.17 -1.95
N LYS A 125 5.30 10.29 -1.26
CA LYS A 125 4.22 11.21 -0.86
C LYS A 125 3.49 11.80 -2.06
N LYS A 126 4.21 12.23 -3.11
CA LYS A 126 3.62 12.77 -4.35
C LYS A 126 2.77 11.71 -5.07
N LEU A 127 3.22 10.44 -5.08
CA LEU A 127 2.48 9.34 -5.70
C LEU A 127 1.14 9.11 -5.01
N ILE A 128 1.13 9.06 -3.68
CA ILE A 128 -0.08 8.94 -2.85
C ILE A 128 -1.02 10.13 -3.13
N ALA A 129 -0.48 11.36 -3.13
CA ALA A 129 -1.26 12.58 -3.34
C ALA A 129 -1.88 12.63 -4.74
N ALA A 130 -1.11 12.32 -5.79
CA ALA A 130 -1.59 12.27 -7.16
C ALA A 130 -2.70 11.24 -7.31
N THR A 131 -2.52 10.05 -6.73
CA THR A 131 -3.55 9.01 -6.79
C THR A 131 -4.83 9.40 -6.05
N ALA A 132 -4.72 10.03 -4.89
CA ALA A 132 -5.90 10.51 -4.17
C ALA A 132 -6.66 11.58 -4.97
N GLN A 133 -5.94 12.48 -5.66
CA GLN A 133 -6.54 13.43 -6.59
C GLN A 133 -7.20 12.73 -7.79
N ASP A 134 -6.56 11.71 -8.37
CA ASP A 134 -7.10 10.93 -9.49
C ASP A 134 -8.37 10.15 -9.09
N VAL A 135 -8.45 9.69 -7.85
CA VAL A 135 -9.63 8.99 -7.31
C VAL A 135 -10.81 9.95 -7.10
N LEU A 136 -10.57 11.12 -6.55
CA LEU A 136 -11.62 12.10 -6.25
C LEU A 136 -12.02 12.92 -7.47
N HIS A 137 -11.05 13.30 -8.30
CA HIS A 137 -11.22 14.20 -9.41
C HIS A 137 -10.41 13.74 -10.63
N PRO A 138 -10.84 12.70 -11.37
CA PRO A 138 -10.07 12.15 -12.49
C PRO A 138 -9.72 13.23 -13.52
N LYS A 139 -8.43 13.45 -13.76
CA LYS A 139 -7.89 14.43 -14.72
C LYS A 139 -6.54 13.96 -15.27
N LYS A 140 -6.26 14.30 -16.51
CA LYS A 140 -4.94 14.03 -17.13
C LYS A 140 -3.79 14.75 -16.43
N TYR A 141 -4.05 15.88 -15.77
CA TYR A 141 -3.06 16.64 -15.02
C TYR A 141 -3.73 17.53 -13.97
N HIS A 142 -3.24 17.47 -12.74
CA HIS A 142 -3.68 18.31 -11.63
C HIS A 142 -2.77 19.52 -11.49
N GLN A 143 -3.37 20.71 -11.48
CA GLN A 143 -2.69 21.98 -11.27
C GLN A 143 -3.34 22.76 -10.13
N GLY A 144 -2.53 23.54 -9.42
CA GLY A 144 -3.01 24.41 -8.36
C GLY A 144 -3.03 23.74 -6.99
N ARG A 145 -3.92 24.24 -6.12
CA ARG A 145 -4.03 23.78 -4.73
C ARG A 145 -4.60 22.35 -4.68
N ILE A 146 -4.03 21.56 -3.80
CA ILE A 146 -4.54 20.23 -3.48
C ILE A 146 -5.88 20.38 -2.73
N ASP A 147 -6.84 19.53 -3.06
CA ASP A 147 -8.15 19.45 -2.40
C ASP A 147 -8.00 19.18 -0.91
N ASP A 148 -8.92 19.76 -0.11
CA ASP A 148 -8.84 19.64 1.35
C ASP A 148 -9.05 18.19 1.83
N ALA A 149 -9.88 17.39 1.13
CA ALA A 149 -10.06 15.97 1.43
C ALA A 149 -8.79 15.16 1.14
N VAL A 150 -8.09 15.47 0.04
CA VAL A 150 -6.79 14.87 -0.27
C VAL A 150 -5.74 15.27 0.77
N SER A 151 -5.73 16.54 1.17
CA SER A 151 -4.80 17.05 2.19
C SER A 151 -5.01 16.36 3.53
N GLN A 152 -6.27 16.17 3.94
CA GLN A 152 -6.62 15.46 5.17
C GLN A 152 -6.19 13.99 5.10
N PHE A 153 -6.47 13.31 3.99
CA PHE A 153 -6.01 11.93 3.78
C PHE A 153 -4.49 11.79 3.90
N ILE A 154 -3.72 12.67 3.22
CA ILE A 154 -2.25 12.66 3.28
C ILE A 154 -1.73 12.91 4.69
N ASN A 155 -2.35 13.81 5.44
CA ASN A 155 -1.95 14.14 6.81
C ASN A 155 -2.17 12.97 7.78
N ASN A 156 -3.09 12.06 7.48
CA ASN A 156 -3.32 10.84 8.25
C ASN A 156 -2.32 9.72 7.87
N CYS A 157 -1.77 9.74 6.65
CA CYS A 157 -0.76 8.77 6.23
C CYS A 157 0.56 9.00 6.98
N LYS A 158 1.25 7.89 7.30
CA LYS A 158 2.52 7.91 8.03
C LYS A 158 3.56 7.08 7.30
N PHE A 159 4.84 7.45 7.42
CA PHE A 159 5.91 6.54 7.06
C PHE A 159 6.16 5.58 8.23
N GLY A 160 6.21 4.28 7.92
CA GLY A 160 6.59 3.23 8.86
C GLY A 160 8.11 3.07 8.96
N GLN A 161 8.55 2.10 9.77
CA GLN A 161 9.96 1.74 9.84
C GLN A 161 10.43 1.07 8.56
N THR A 162 11.70 1.29 8.20
CA THR A 162 12.37 0.59 7.09
C THR A 162 12.65 -0.87 7.47
N GLU A 163 12.71 -1.75 6.48
CA GLU A 163 12.97 -3.17 6.67
C GLU A 163 14.48 -3.48 6.58
N ILE A 164 14.93 -4.54 7.26
CA ILE A 164 16.32 -4.99 7.22
C ILE A 164 16.59 -5.70 5.89
N GLY A 165 17.71 -5.40 5.22
CA GLY A 165 18.23 -6.13 4.05
C GLY A 165 18.05 -5.42 2.71
N SER A 166 17.03 -4.57 2.53
CA SER A 166 16.84 -3.67 1.38
C SER A 166 16.21 -2.38 1.86
N TYR A 167 16.37 -1.29 1.09
CA TYR A 167 15.75 -0.04 1.47
C TYR A 167 14.26 -0.07 1.10
N VAL A 168 13.39 -0.13 2.11
CA VAL A 168 11.94 -0.21 1.95
C VAL A 168 11.29 1.00 2.59
N VAL A 169 10.58 1.79 1.79
CA VAL A 169 9.71 2.85 2.30
C VAL A 169 8.33 2.27 2.50
N SER A 170 7.89 2.19 3.75
CA SER A 170 6.54 1.75 4.11
C SER A 170 5.64 2.96 4.33
N VAL A 171 4.53 3.04 3.60
CA VAL A 171 3.48 4.06 3.78
C VAL A 171 2.28 3.41 4.44
N VAL A 172 1.97 3.85 5.65
CA VAL A 172 0.83 3.39 6.44
C VAL A 172 -0.36 4.31 6.14
N CYS A 173 -1.42 3.75 5.58
CA CYS A 173 -2.63 4.46 5.17
C CYS A 173 -3.81 3.99 6.06
N PRO A 174 -4.16 4.72 7.13
CA PRO A 174 -5.24 4.34 8.04
C PRO A 174 -6.61 4.57 7.41
N PHE A 175 -7.58 3.79 7.84
CA PHE A 175 -8.99 4.03 7.56
C PHE A 175 -9.53 4.96 8.65
N ALA A 176 -9.54 6.26 8.37
CA ALA A 176 -9.94 7.28 9.36
C ALA A 176 -11.37 7.05 9.90
N GLU A 177 -12.26 6.49 9.07
CA GLU A 177 -13.64 6.18 9.44
C GLU A 177 -13.74 5.06 10.50
N LEU A 178 -12.68 4.27 10.69
CA LEU A 178 -12.66 3.16 11.65
C LEU A 178 -12.00 3.53 13.00
N ASP A 179 -11.31 4.66 13.07
CA ASP A 179 -10.59 5.08 14.28
C ASP A 179 -11.49 5.81 15.30
N ASP A 180 -12.66 6.31 14.88
CA ASP A 180 -13.63 6.93 15.79
C ASP A 180 -14.37 5.85 16.59
N ALA A 181 -14.10 5.79 17.91
CA ALA A 181 -14.71 4.82 18.83
C ALA A 181 -16.25 4.90 18.87
N GLU A 182 -16.88 6.01 18.45
CA GLU A 182 -18.30 6.15 18.26
C GLU A 182 -18.79 5.53 16.94
N GLY A 183 -17.97 5.53 15.89
CA GLY A 183 -18.22 4.85 14.62
C GLY A 183 -18.35 3.34 14.76
N TYR A 184 -17.59 2.72 15.67
CA TYR A 184 -17.68 1.28 15.96
C TYR A 184 -19.07 0.81 16.41
N LYS A 185 -19.86 1.66 17.09
CA LYS A 185 -21.22 1.32 17.54
C LYS A 185 -22.27 1.46 16.44
N GLN A 186 -22.03 2.32 15.47
CA GLN A 186 -22.98 2.56 14.37
C GLN A 186 -22.77 1.61 13.18
N LEU A 187 -21.54 1.12 13.00
CA LEU A 187 -21.16 0.15 11.96
C LEU A 187 -21.71 -1.26 12.22
N SER A 188 -22.14 -1.58 13.46
CA SER A 188 -22.71 -2.89 13.80
C SER A 188 -24.09 -3.19 13.18
N ILE A 189 -24.73 -2.21 12.54
CA ILE A 189 -26.07 -2.34 11.92
C ILE A 189 -25.99 -2.63 10.42
N PHE A 190 -24.88 -2.28 9.79
CA PHE A 190 -24.58 -2.61 8.39
C PHE A 190 -23.31 -3.46 8.36
N SER A 191 -23.23 -4.46 7.49
CA SER A 191 -22.04 -5.31 7.41
C SER A 191 -20.78 -4.42 7.23
N GLU A 192 -19.92 -4.39 8.23
CA GLU A 192 -18.68 -3.58 8.31
C GLU A 192 -17.81 -3.71 7.03
N GLU A 193 -17.95 -4.83 6.33
CA GLU A 193 -17.20 -5.18 5.12
C GLU A 193 -17.60 -4.35 3.88
N GLU A 194 -18.86 -3.91 3.77
CA GLU A 194 -19.35 -3.20 2.58
C GLU A 194 -19.02 -1.69 2.64
N GLN A 195 -19.05 -1.08 3.82
CA GLN A 195 -18.84 0.37 3.97
C GLN A 195 -17.37 0.76 3.80
N CYS A 196 -16.44 -0.04 4.29
CA CYS A 196 -15.01 0.29 4.21
C CYS A 196 -14.37 -0.02 2.86
N ALA A 197 -14.98 -0.91 2.05
CA ALA A 197 -14.52 -1.17 0.67
C ALA A 197 -14.62 0.09 -0.21
N ASP A 198 -15.48 1.03 0.13
CA ASP A 198 -15.68 2.31 -0.57
C ASP A 198 -14.87 3.48 0.03
N SER A 199 -14.08 3.24 1.08
CA SER A 199 -13.24 4.26 1.71
C SER A 199 -12.20 4.84 0.76
N LEU A 200 -11.84 6.12 0.97
CA LEU A 200 -10.80 6.78 0.17
C LEU A 200 -9.46 6.04 0.27
N THR A 201 -9.09 5.57 1.46
CA THR A 201 -7.87 4.78 1.69
C THR A 201 -7.81 3.56 0.78
N ARG A 202 -8.83 2.69 0.80
CA ARG A 202 -8.87 1.50 -0.04
C ARG A 202 -8.90 1.84 -1.53
N LYS A 203 -9.61 2.88 -1.93
CA LYS A 203 -9.65 3.35 -3.34
C LYS A 203 -8.27 3.81 -3.80
N VAL A 204 -7.54 4.55 -2.97
CA VAL A 204 -6.20 5.05 -3.30
C VAL A 204 -5.19 3.92 -3.37
N THR A 205 -5.12 3.05 -2.37
CA THR A 205 -4.15 1.94 -2.33
C THR A 205 -4.39 0.95 -3.48
N ASN A 206 -5.66 0.59 -3.76
CA ASN A 206 -6.02 -0.22 -4.93
C ASN A 206 -5.65 0.47 -6.24
N ARG A 207 -5.90 1.78 -6.38
CA ARG A 207 -5.61 2.53 -7.58
C ARG A 207 -4.11 2.58 -7.86
N ILE A 208 -3.26 2.75 -6.84
CA ILE A 208 -1.80 2.70 -7.01
C ILE A 208 -1.37 1.37 -7.59
N MET A 209 -1.78 0.26 -6.96
CA MET A 209 -1.40 -1.08 -7.42
C MET A 209 -1.94 -1.37 -8.83
N SER A 210 -3.18 -0.98 -9.12
CA SER A 210 -3.77 -1.14 -10.45
C SER A 210 -3.05 -0.31 -11.52
N ASN A 211 -2.68 0.94 -11.21
CA ASN A 211 -1.96 1.81 -12.13
C ASN A 211 -0.56 1.27 -12.43
N VAL A 212 0.18 0.83 -11.40
CA VAL A 212 1.52 0.25 -11.57
C VAL A 212 1.44 -1.05 -12.39
N SER A 213 0.43 -1.90 -12.14
CA SER A 213 0.18 -3.12 -12.92
C SER A 213 -0.15 -2.80 -14.37
N PHE A 214 -1.03 -1.82 -14.62
CA PHE A 214 -1.39 -1.37 -15.97
C PHE A 214 -0.16 -0.87 -16.72
N ILE A 215 0.66 -0.01 -16.09
CA ILE A 215 1.89 0.53 -16.69
C ILE A 215 2.84 -0.60 -17.07
N LYS A 216 3.05 -1.54 -16.14
CA LYS A 216 3.91 -2.69 -16.38
C LYS A 216 3.42 -3.48 -17.60
N ASN A 217 2.18 -3.92 -17.60
CA ASN A 217 1.63 -4.74 -18.68
C ASN A 217 1.66 -4.02 -20.03
N THR A 218 1.30 -2.71 -20.05
CA THR A 218 1.31 -1.89 -21.26
C THR A 218 2.70 -1.77 -21.87
N ILE A 219 3.73 -1.66 -21.03
CA ILE A 219 5.14 -1.58 -21.49
C ILE A 219 5.63 -2.95 -21.92
N ASP A 220 5.31 -4.03 -21.20
CA ASP A 220 5.67 -5.41 -21.56
C ASP A 220 5.07 -5.82 -22.90
N GLU A 221 3.87 -5.32 -23.23
CA GLU A 221 3.18 -5.53 -24.51
C GLU A 221 3.70 -4.61 -25.65
N GLY A 222 4.54 -3.62 -25.34
CA GLY A 222 5.04 -2.63 -26.30
C GLY A 222 4.02 -1.56 -26.72
N ASN A 223 2.89 -1.44 -26.02
CA ASN A 223 1.79 -0.55 -26.35
C ASN A 223 1.94 0.85 -25.72
N TYR A 224 3.08 1.51 -25.91
CA TYR A 224 3.45 2.76 -25.22
C TYR A 224 2.46 3.92 -25.39
N SER A 225 1.71 3.99 -26.51
CA SER A 225 0.68 5.02 -26.74
C SER A 225 -0.44 4.98 -25.71
N CYS A 226 -0.82 3.78 -25.25
CA CYS A 226 -1.88 3.58 -24.26
C CYS A 226 -1.58 4.24 -22.91
N LEU A 227 -0.29 4.46 -22.57
CA LEU A 227 0.08 5.15 -21.33
C LEU A 227 -0.47 6.58 -21.27
N SER A 228 -0.42 7.32 -22.37
CA SER A 228 -0.92 8.70 -22.44
C SER A 228 -2.43 8.80 -22.74
N GLU A 229 -3.04 7.73 -23.23
CA GLU A 229 -4.47 7.67 -23.57
C GLU A 229 -5.33 7.36 -22.34
N SER A 230 -4.79 6.67 -21.33
CA SER A 230 -5.52 6.33 -20.11
C SER A 230 -6.06 7.59 -19.40
N ASP A 231 -7.38 7.62 -19.17
CA ASP A 231 -8.03 8.71 -18.42
C ASP A 231 -7.92 8.55 -16.90
N ASN A 232 -7.40 7.42 -16.46
CA ASN A 232 -7.35 7.05 -15.04
C ASN A 232 -6.02 7.37 -14.36
N ILE A 233 -5.00 7.78 -15.10
CA ILE A 233 -3.64 8.04 -14.60
C ILE A 233 -3.22 9.45 -15.04
N SER A 234 -2.97 10.32 -14.06
CA SER A 234 -2.52 11.69 -14.33
C SER A 234 -1.03 11.78 -14.63
N ALA A 235 -0.61 12.84 -15.27
CA ALA A 235 0.81 13.19 -15.43
C ALA A 235 1.53 13.31 -14.08
N ASN A 236 0.81 13.74 -13.03
CA ASN A 236 1.34 13.85 -11.67
C ASN A 236 1.72 12.46 -11.10
N PHE A 237 0.91 11.43 -11.36
CA PHE A 237 1.22 10.07 -10.98
C PHE A 237 2.49 9.55 -11.67
N TYR A 238 2.55 9.69 -13.00
CA TYR A 238 3.71 9.28 -13.79
C TYR A 238 4.99 10.00 -13.35
N GLU A 239 4.91 11.30 -13.09
CA GLU A 239 6.04 12.09 -12.62
C GLU A 239 6.54 11.63 -11.26
N ALA A 240 5.64 11.38 -10.33
CA ALA A 240 5.98 10.86 -9.01
C ALA A 240 6.60 9.44 -9.10
N LEU A 241 6.03 8.58 -9.95
CA LEU A 241 6.56 7.23 -10.19
C LEU A 241 7.97 7.28 -10.81
N ALA A 242 8.18 8.11 -11.84
CA ALA A 242 9.49 8.32 -12.45
C ALA A 242 10.50 8.92 -11.45
N GLY A 243 10.03 9.76 -10.52
CA GLY A 243 10.84 10.37 -9.48
C GLY A 243 11.36 9.38 -8.44
N LEU A 244 10.76 8.20 -8.30
CA LEU A 244 11.25 7.12 -7.43
C LEU A 244 12.48 6.41 -8.02
N ASN A 245 12.72 6.52 -9.34
CA ASN A 245 13.90 5.95 -9.96
C ASN A 245 15.15 6.80 -9.64
N LEU A 246 16.14 6.16 -9.05
CA LEU A 246 17.45 6.76 -8.75
C LEU A 246 18.33 6.58 -9.99
N LYS A 247 18.49 7.65 -10.77
CA LYS A 247 19.00 7.68 -12.15
C LYS A 247 20.39 7.07 -12.40
N GLU A 248 21.15 6.80 -11.36
CA GLU A 248 22.58 6.48 -11.50
C GLU A 248 22.89 4.97 -11.55
N ASP A 249 21.90 4.10 -11.28
CA ASP A 249 22.10 2.64 -11.25
C ASP A 249 20.86 1.86 -11.71
N ASP A 250 21.07 0.58 -12.03
CA ASP A 250 20.02 -0.43 -12.27
C ASP A 250 19.13 -0.62 -11.04
N THR A 251 18.30 0.38 -10.74
CA THR A 251 17.37 0.33 -9.62
C THR A 251 16.07 -0.32 -10.06
N ASN A 252 15.74 -1.46 -9.46
CA ASN A 252 14.40 -2.03 -9.57
C ASN A 252 13.54 -1.52 -8.42
N LEU A 253 12.28 -1.23 -8.71
CA LEU A 253 11.29 -0.89 -7.70
C LEU A 253 10.28 -2.03 -7.56
N GLU A 254 10.06 -2.44 -6.33
CA GLU A 254 9.01 -3.40 -6.01
C GLU A 254 7.93 -2.73 -5.18
N PHE A 255 6.69 -2.76 -5.67
CA PHE A 255 5.51 -2.31 -4.97
C PHE A 255 4.85 -3.50 -4.30
N ILE A 256 4.63 -3.42 -2.99
CA ILE A 256 3.98 -4.46 -2.19
C ILE A 256 2.84 -3.82 -1.41
N ALA A 257 1.64 -4.38 -1.53
CA ALA A 257 0.49 -3.95 -0.75
C ALA A 257 0.18 -4.99 0.34
N GLN A 258 0.12 -4.54 1.59
CA GLN A 258 -0.45 -5.30 2.70
C GLN A 258 -1.82 -4.70 3.02
N TRP A 259 -2.86 -5.49 2.75
CA TRP A 259 -4.24 -5.05 2.87
C TRP A 259 -4.75 -5.23 4.29
N SER A 260 -5.43 -4.22 4.82
CA SER A 260 -6.14 -4.31 6.09
C SER A 260 -7.00 -5.58 6.15
N PRO A 261 -6.87 -6.39 7.20
CA PRO A 261 -7.72 -7.57 7.37
C PRO A 261 -9.15 -7.23 7.78
N THR A 262 -9.44 -5.98 8.16
CA THR A 262 -10.77 -5.54 8.57
C THR A 262 -11.64 -5.11 7.40
N VAL A 263 -11.05 -4.85 6.24
CA VAL A 263 -11.75 -4.41 5.03
C VAL A 263 -11.61 -5.46 3.94
N LYS A 264 -12.71 -5.76 3.25
CA LYS A 264 -12.72 -6.76 2.19
C LYS A 264 -11.72 -6.41 1.08
N LYS A 265 -10.84 -7.35 0.77
CA LYS A 265 -9.89 -7.23 -0.34
C LYS A 265 -10.62 -7.36 -1.66
N ASN A 266 -10.34 -6.50 -2.63
CA ASN A 266 -10.77 -6.71 -4.01
C ASN A 266 -9.98 -7.90 -4.60
N ARG A 267 -10.67 -8.92 -5.10
CA ARG A 267 -10.04 -10.13 -5.68
C ARG A 267 -9.12 -9.83 -6.87
N ALA A 268 -9.33 -8.71 -7.56
CA ALA A 268 -8.50 -8.27 -8.68
C ALA A 268 -7.22 -7.52 -8.25
N SER A 269 -7.04 -7.25 -6.94
CA SER A 269 -5.86 -6.50 -6.46
C SER A 269 -4.62 -7.37 -6.51
N CYS A 270 -3.59 -6.88 -7.20
CA CYS A 270 -2.25 -7.47 -7.16
C CYS A 270 -1.56 -7.05 -5.85
N ASP A 271 -0.86 -7.99 -5.21
CA ASP A 271 -0.19 -7.72 -3.92
C ASP A 271 1.26 -7.30 -4.09
N ARG A 272 1.87 -7.64 -5.24
CA ARG A 272 3.30 -7.41 -5.50
C ARG A 272 3.54 -7.17 -6.98
N ILE A 273 4.25 -6.09 -7.31
CA ILE A 273 4.59 -5.72 -8.68
C ILE A 273 6.02 -5.20 -8.70
N MET A 274 6.84 -5.72 -9.63
CA MET A 274 8.20 -5.25 -9.84
C MET A 274 8.29 -4.45 -11.14
N LEU A 275 8.92 -3.28 -11.07
CA LEU A 275 9.30 -2.44 -12.19
C LEU A 275 10.83 -2.39 -12.28
N SER A 276 11.37 -2.88 -13.39
CA SER A 276 12.80 -2.79 -13.71
C SER A 276 13.14 -1.41 -14.28
N ASN A 277 14.43 -1.10 -14.39
CA ASN A 277 14.89 0.21 -14.84
C ASN A 277 14.39 0.61 -16.25
N ASN A 278 14.17 -0.34 -17.15
CA ASN A 278 13.70 -0.11 -18.52
C ASN A 278 12.26 0.46 -18.62
N TYR A 279 11.46 0.42 -17.53
CA TYR A 279 10.11 0.98 -17.53
C TYR A 279 10.08 2.51 -17.42
N TYR A 280 11.16 3.15 -16.95
CA TYR A 280 11.13 4.59 -16.62
C TYR A 280 11.23 5.51 -17.83
N GLU A 281 11.88 5.11 -18.91
CA GLU A 281 11.94 5.89 -20.13
C GLU A 281 10.54 6.06 -20.76
N PRO A 282 9.74 5.00 -21.01
CA PRO A 282 8.36 5.11 -21.46
C PRO A 282 7.48 5.96 -20.53
N ILE A 283 7.62 5.82 -19.21
CA ILE A 283 6.89 6.61 -18.21
C ILE A 283 7.23 8.10 -18.37
N SER A 284 8.48 8.46 -18.53
CA SER A 284 8.92 9.86 -18.71
C SER A 284 8.39 10.46 -20.01
N VAL A 285 8.35 9.66 -21.08
CA VAL A 285 7.76 10.08 -22.38
C VAL A 285 6.27 10.33 -22.21
N ALA A 286 5.50 9.42 -21.58
CA ALA A 286 4.08 9.58 -21.32
C ALA A 286 3.80 10.84 -20.49
N THR A 287 4.59 11.10 -19.44
CA THR A 287 4.52 12.32 -18.63
C THR A 287 4.62 13.58 -19.50
N SER A 288 5.62 13.61 -20.38
CA SER A 288 5.89 14.75 -21.26
C SER A 288 4.75 14.98 -22.26
N GLN A 289 4.17 13.92 -22.81
CA GLN A 289 3.04 13.97 -23.75
C GLN A 289 1.78 14.52 -23.07
N LEU A 290 1.41 14.01 -21.89
CA LEU A 290 0.25 14.47 -21.12
C LEU A 290 0.35 15.96 -20.78
N ARG A 291 1.53 16.45 -20.39
CA ARG A 291 1.74 17.88 -20.11
C ARG A 291 1.64 18.76 -21.35
N LYS A 292 2.15 18.31 -22.49
CA LYS A 292 2.06 19.06 -23.78
C LYS A 292 0.62 19.18 -24.26
N CYS A 293 -0.16 18.13 -24.22
CA CYS A 293 -1.57 18.14 -24.62
C CYS A 293 -2.38 19.23 -23.88
N ILE A 294 -2.08 19.44 -22.62
CA ILE A 294 -2.78 20.43 -21.78
C ILE A 294 -2.32 21.84 -22.10
N SER A 295 -1.01 22.07 -22.27
CA SER A 295 -0.49 23.39 -22.62
C SER A 295 -1.03 23.90 -23.97
N THR A 296 -1.25 23.00 -24.92
CA THR A 296 -1.83 23.32 -26.22
C THR A 296 -3.31 23.68 -26.11
N LYS A 297 -4.10 22.90 -25.33
CA LYS A 297 -5.51 23.22 -25.05
C LYS A 297 -5.66 24.59 -24.37
N THR A 298 -4.84 24.88 -23.37
CA THR A 298 -4.90 26.19 -22.67
C THR A 298 -4.55 27.38 -23.59
N LYS A 299 -3.59 27.21 -24.49
CA LYS A 299 -3.26 28.26 -25.50
C LYS A 299 -4.39 28.48 -26.48
N ILE A 300 -5.08 27.44 -26.92
CA ILE A 300 -6.22 27.54 -27.84
C ILE A 300 -7.39 28.24 -27.14
N PHE A 301 -7.77 27.84 -25.93
CA PHE A 301 -8.82 28.50 -25.15
C PHE A 301 -8.49 29.95 -24.81
N GLY A 302 -7.22 30.26 -24.48
CA GLY A 302 -6.77 31.65 -24.26
C GLY A 302 -6.86 32.53 -25.52
N ARG A 303 -6.63 31.99 -26.71
CA ARG A 303 -6.84 32.69 -27.98
C ARG A 303 -8.31 32.92 -28.28
N ILE A 304 -9.18 31.94 -28.04
CA ILE A 304 -10.63 32.06 -28.27
C ILE A 304 -11.26 33.09 -27.32
N LYS A 305 -10.84 33.17 -26.06
CA LYS A 305 -11.29 34.23 -25.14
C LYS A 305 -10.83 35.61 -25.56
N LYS A 306 -9.62 35.79 -26.08
CA LYS A 306 -9.15 37.08 -26.59
C LYS A 306 -9.89 37.53 -27.84
N SER A 307 -10.32 36.63 -28.74
CA SER A 307 -11.06 36.98 -29.95
C SER A 307 -12.55 37.35 -29.68
N ARG A 308 -13.11 37.00 -28.52
CA ARG A 308 -14.49 37.37 -28.12
C ARG A 308 -14.60 38.71 -27.34
N ILE A 309 -13.48 39.34 -27.02
CA ILE A 309 -13.46 40.64 -26.33
C ILE A 309 -13.30 41.82 -27.33
N PHE A 310 -13.12 41.53 -28.63
CA PHE A 310 -12.95 42.52 -29.70
C PHE A 310 -14.05 42.46 -30.78
N THR A 311 -15.28 42.05 -30.40
CA THR A 311 -16.48 42.21 -31.25
C THR A 311 -17.57 42.93 -30.48
#